data_a74bfb0edde5330391a965a881a995f0
#
_entry.id   a74bfb0edde5330391a965a881a995f0
#
_cell.length_a   1.000
_cell.length_b   1.000
_cell.length_c   1.000
_cell.angle_alpha   90.00
_cell.angle_beta   90.00
_cell.angle_gamma   90.00
#
_symmetry.space_group_name_H-M   'P 1'
#
loop_
_entity.id
_entity.type
_entity.pdbx_description
1 polymer ?
#
loop_
_entity_poly.entity_id
_entity_poly.type
_entity_poly.pdbx_seq_one_letter_code
_entity_poly.pdbx_strand_id
1 'polypeptide(L)'
;SIGKLSYDYLVIATGTTTNYFGNQKLQEESMPMKTISESLGLRNALLTTFERANTTSSPEERAELLNVVIVGGGPTGVEIAGALAEMRQHVLPQDYPDLDTSLFKIHLVQGGSRLLPAMSETASAAALKYLTQMGVDVQLKAYVHDYKQHEVILRDGRSFKSQTIIWVCGVTGRRINGIDDKFYGPGNRLIVDRFNKVEGLDN
;
A
#
# COMPACT_ATOMS: atom_id res chain seq x y z
N SER A 1 24.65 23.48 -8.19
CA SER A 1 24.73 24.06 -6.83
C SER A 1 24.04 25.41 -6.87
N ILE A 2 23.02 25.61 -6.02
CA ILE A 2 22.24 26.85 -5.96
C ILE A 2 22.91 27.89 -5.02
N GLY A 3 24.11 27.61 -4.51
CA GLY A 3 24.83 28.45 -3.56
C GLY A 3 24.64 28.02 -2.10
N LYS A 4 25.13 28.85 -1.18
CA LYS A 4 24.97 28.68 0.27
C LYS A 4 24.01 29.74 0.79
N LEU A 5 23.07 29.35 1.64
CA LEU A 5 22.18 30.25 2.38
C LEU A 5 22.51 30.16 3.85
N SER A 6 22.65 31.31 4.52
CA SER A 6 22.73 31.36 5.98
C SER A 6 21.32 31.33 6.57
N TYR A 7 21.15 30.66 7.69
CA TYR A 7 19.86 30.58 8.41
C TYR A 7 20.12 30.53 9.91
N ASP A 8 19.16 30.97 10.68
CA ASP A 8 19.18 30.89 12.15
C ASP A 8 18.49 29.61 12.63
N TYR A 9 17.44 29.16 11.90
CA TYR A 9 16.68 27.94 12.18
C TYR A 9 16.40 27.19 10.90
N LEU A 10 16.56 25.87 10.93
CA LEU A 10 16.23 24.97 9.81
C LEU A 10 15.10 24.01 10.21
N VAL A 11 14.01 24.03 9.46
CA VAL A 11 12.93 23.06 9.60
C VAL A 11 13.05 21.99 8.55
N ILE A 12 13.20 20.74 9.01
CA ILE A 12 13.30 19.55 8.15
C ILE A 12 11.93 18.94 7.99
N ALA A 13 11.30 19.08 6.82
CA ALA A 13 9.96 18.60 6.50
C ALA A 13 9.95 17.82 5.18
N THR A 14 10.92 16.93 4.97
CA THR A 14 11.14 16.18 3.72
C THR A 14 10.13 15.05 3.49
N GLY A 15 9.23 14.80 4.42
CA GLY A 15 8.22 13.75 4.35
C GLY A 15 8.81 12.35 4.46
N THR A 16 8.03 11.39 3.99
CA THR A 16 8.36 9.95 4.04
C THR A 16 8.25 9.32 2.66
N THR A 17 8.82 8.14 2.50
CA THR A 17 8.66 7.28 1.32
C THR A 17 8.12 5.92 1.74
N THR A 18 7.68 5.13 0.80
CA THR A 18 7.21 3.75 1.03
C THR A 18 8.34 2.88 1.56
N ASN A 19 8.04 2.04 2.54
CA ASN A 19 8.98 1.09 3.11
C ASN A 19 8.66 -0.33 2.61
N TYR A 20 9.61 -0.93 1.92
CA TYR A 20 9.51 -2.30 1.42
C TYR A 20 10.24 -3.31 2.30
N PHE A 21 10.69 -2.89 3.49
CA PHE A 21 11.40 -3.72 4.49
C PHE A 21 12.60 -4.48 3.91
N GLY A 22 13.30 -3.88 2.96
CA GLY A 22 14.47 -4.45 2.30
C GLY A 22 14.16 -5.46 1.19
N ASN A 23 12.90 -5.68 0.85
CA ASN A 23 12.53 -6.55 -0.26
C ASN A 23 12.51 -5.76 -1.58
N GLN A 24 13.61 -5.83 -2.32
CA GLN A 24 13.79 -5.12 -3.58
C GLN A 24 12.78 -5.57 -4.64
N LYS A 25 12.44 -6.85 -4.67
CA LYS A 25 11.50 -7.40 -5.65
C LYS A 25 10.09 -6.84 -5.45
N LEU A 26 9.61 -6.76 -4.21
CA LEU A 26 8.34 -6.10 -3.90
C LEU A 26 8.37 -4.61 -4.25
N GLN A 27 9.53 -3.96 -4.14
CA GLN A 27 9.70 -2.58 -4.56
C GLN A 27 9.57 -2.40 -6.08
N GLU A 28 10.07 -3.34 -6.86
CA GLU A 28 10.06 -3.29 -8.32
C GLU A 28 8.70 -3.70 -8.92
N GLU A 29 8.02 -4.66 -8.30
CA GLU A 29 6.85 -5.32 -8.87
C GLU A 29 5.51 -4.90 -8.23
N SER A 30 5.51 -4.16 -7.11
CA SER A 30 4.28 -3.69 -6.48
C SER A 30 4.02 -2.20 -6.72
N MET A 31 2.77 -1.80 -6.56
CA MET A 31 2.32 -0.43 -6.76
C MET A 31 2.17 0.28 -5.42
N PRO A 32 3.01 1.28 -5.11
CA PRO A 32 2.79 2.14 -3.95
C PRO A 32 1.67 3.15 -4.23
N MET A 33 1.13 3.73 -3.14
CA MET A 33 0.16 4.82 -3.22
C MET A 33 0.45 5.88 -2.15
N LYS A 34 1.51 6.63 -2.37
CA LYS A 34 1.96 7.70 -1.48
C LYS A 34 1.89 9.08 -2.12
N THR A 35 2.06 9.15 -3.44
CA THR A 35 2.09 10.39 -4.23
C THR A 35 0.96 10.41 -5.26
N ILE A 36 0.63 11.61 -5.76
CA ILE A 36 -0.37 11.78 -6.85
C ILE A 36 0.05 10.98 -8.09
N SER A 37 1.33 11.00 -8.44
CA SER A 37 1.86 10.24 -9.59
C SER A 37 1.64 8.74 -9.42
N GLU A 38 1.90 8.20 -8.23
CA GLU A 38 1.65 6.78 -7.92
C GLU A 38 0.17 6.43 -7.99
N SER A 39 -0.72 7.31 -7.48
CA SER A 39 -2.17 7.12 -7.56
C SER A 39 -2.67 7.10 -9.01
N LEU A 40 -2.15 7.99 -9.86
CA LEU A 40 -2.47 7.98 -11.29
C LEU A 40 -1.93 6.73 -11.99
N GLY A 41 -0.73 6.29 -11.63
CA GLY A 41 -0.14 5.03 -12.11
C GLY A 41 -1.00 3.83 -11.74
N LEU A 42 -1.42 3.73 -10.48
CA LEU A 42 -2.31 2.67 -9.99
C LEU A 42 -3.65 2.66 -10.73
N ARG A 43 -4.29 3.83 -10.88
CA ARG A 43 -5.55 3.94 -11.64
C ARG A 43 -5.39 3.42 -13.07
N ASN A 44 -4.35 3.87 -13.78
CA ASN A 44 -4.13 3.46 -15.16
C ASN A 44 -3.84 1.96 -15.28
N ALA A 45 -3.07 1.39 -14.34
CA ALA A 45 -2.80 -0.04 -14.30
C ALA A 45 -4.07 -0.86 -14.07
N LEU A 46 -4.94 -0.44 -13.15
CA LEU A 46 -6.23 -1.11 -12.90
C LEU A 46 -7.13 -1.07 -14.13
N LEU A 47 -7.26 0.08 -14.80
CA LEU A 47 -8.04 0.18 -16.04
C LEU A 47 -7.48 -0.76 -17.13
N THR A 48 -6.16 -0.75 -17.35
CA THR A 48 -5.51 -1.67 -18.30
C THR A 48 -5.76 -3.14 -17.91
N THR A 49 -5.78 -3.45 -16.63
CA THR A 49 -6.05 -4.79 -16.11
C THR A 49 -7.49 -5.24 -16.45
N PHE A 50 -8.48 -4.36 -16.28
CA PHE A 50 -9.87 -4.66 -16.62
C PHE A 50 -10.08 -4.82 -18.13
N GLU A 51 -9.46 -3.97 -18.96
CA GLU A 51 -9.47 -4.12 -20.42
C GLU A 51 -8.90 -5.48 -20.85
N ARG A 52 -7.77 -5.88 -20.28
CA ARG A 52 -7.17 -7.18 -20.55
C ARG A 52 -8.06 -8.33 -20.06
N ALA A 53 -8.62 -8.21 -18.86
CA ALA A 53 -9.53 -9.24 -18.33
C ALA A 53 -10.79 -9.41 -19.16
N ASN A 54 -11.29 -8.33 -19.78
CA ASN A 54 -12.44 -8.35 -20.65
C ASN A 54 -12.14 -9.02 -22.00
N THR A 55 -10.89 -8.91 -22.49
CA THR A 55 -10.52 -9.37 -23.85
C THR A 55 -9.80 -10.71 -23.86
N THR A 56 -9.18 -11.17 -22.74
CA THR A 56 -8.47 -12.45 -22.71
C THR A 56 -9.42 -13.64 -22.87
N SER A 57 -8.98 -14.64 -23.64
CA SER A 57 -9.66 -15.93 -23.77
C SER A 57 -9.26 -16.96 -22.71
N SER A 58 -8.19 -16.69 -21.92
CA SER A 58 -7.73 -17.59 -20.86
C SER A 58 -8.49 -17.33 -19.55
N PRO A 59 -9.25 -18.30 -19.02
CA PRO A 59 -9.89 -18.18 -17.72
C PRO A 59 -8.88 -18.00 -16.58
N GLU A 60 -7.71 -18.62 -16.67
CA GLU A 60 -6.64 -18.55 -15.69
C GLU A 60 -6.05 -17.13 -15.64
N GLU A 61 -5.71 -16.59 -16.81
CA GLU A 61 -5.21 -15.21 -16.91
C GLU A 61 -6.25 -14.21 -16.41
N ARG A 62 -7.53 -14.38 -16.80
CA ARG A 62 -8.62 -13.53 -16.32
C ARG A 62 -8.73 -13.56 -14.81
N ALA A 63 -8.62 -14.72 -14.17
CA ALA A 63 -8.66 -14.84 -12.73
C ALA A 63 -7.48 -14.13 -12.04
N GLU A 64 -6.28 -14.21 -12.61
CA GLU A 64 -5.09 -13.51 -12.09
C GLU A 64 -5.22 -11.98 -12.25
N LEU A 65 -5.77 -11.49 -13.36
CA LEU A 65 -6.04 -10.08 -13.63
C LEU A 65 -7.10 -9.52 -12.69
N LEU A 66 -8.18 -10.27 -12.45
CA LEU A 66 -9.28 -9.91 -11.58
C LEU A 66 -9.02 -10.22 -10.10
N ASN A 67 -7.78 -10.39 -9.69
CA ASN A 67 -7.39 -10.63 -8.33
C ASN A 67 -6.42 -9.54 -7.89
N VAL A 68 -6.82 -8.70 -6.93
CA VAL A 68 -6.01 -7.59 -6.42
C VAL A 68 -5.65 -7.86 -4.96
N VAL A 69 -4.36 -7.74 -4.64
CA VAL A 69 -3.85 -7.88 -3.27
C VAL A 69 -3.37 -6.54 -2.75
N ILE A 70 -4.01 -6.04 -1.71
CA ILE A 70 -3.64 -4.82 -0.99
C ILE A 70 -2.87 -5.21 0.26
N VAL A 71 -1.64 -4.72 0.41
CA VAL A 71 -0.78 -5.03 1.55
C VAL A 71 -0.68 -3.82 2.46
N GLY A 72 -1.31 -3.92 3.65
CA GLY A 72 -1.35 -2.89 4.67
C GLY A 72 -2.77 -2.46 5.04
N GLY A 73 -3.22 -2.83 6.25
CA GLY A 73 -4.54 -2.50 6.80
C GLY A 73 -4.60 -1.18 7.57
N GLY A 74 -3.77 -0.21 7.20
CA GLY A 74 -3.86 1.18 7.64
C GLY A 74 -4.97 1.96 6.89
N PRO A 75 -5.11 3.29 7.14
CA PRO A 75 -6.14 4.10 6.50
C PRO A 75 -6.15 3.96 4.97
N THR A 76 -5.01 4.11 4.33
CA THR A 76 -4.89 4.01 2.86
C THR A 76 -5.36 2.67 2.32
N GLY A 77 -4.95 1.55 2.94
CA GLY A 77 -5.36 0.21 2.49
C GLY A 77 -6.85 -0.03 2.66
N VAL A 78 -7.43 0.44 3.77
CA VAL A 78 -8.87 0.35 4.02
C VAL A 78 -9.67 1.17 3.00
N GLU A 79 -9.23 2.40 2.70
CA GLU A 79 -9.85 3.28 1.71
C GLU A 79 -9.79 2.70 0.30
N ILE A 80 -8.62 2.19 -0.12
CA ILE A 80 -8.47 1.55 -1.43
C ILE A 80 -9.36 0.31 -1.53
N ALA A 81 -9.36 -0.55 -0.50
CA ALA A 81 -10.17 -1.76 -0.50
C ALA A 81 -11.68 -1.44 -0.63
N GLY A 82 -12.14 -0.41 0.09
CA GLY A 82 -13.52 0.08 -0.02
C GLY A 82 -13.82 0.63 -1.41
N ALA A 83 -12.96 1.51 -1.93
CA ALA A 83 -13.14 2.11 -3.26
C ALA A 83 -13.17 1.05 -4.39
N LEU A 84 -12.30 0.04 -4.33
CA LEU A 84 -12.32 -1.07 -5.30
C LEU A 84 -13.57 -1.94 -5.17
N ALA A 85 -14.07 -2.14 -3.94
CA ALA A 85 -15.31 -2.88 -3.73
C ALA A 85 -16.53 -2.12 -4.26
N GLU A 86 -16.60 -0.80 -4.06
CA GLU A 86 -17.64 0.05 -4.67
C GLU A 86 -17.54 0.07 -6.19
N MET A 87 -16.32 0.18 -6.73
CA MET A 87 -16.10 0.13 -8.18
C MET A 87 -16.58 -1.20 -8.76
N ARG A 88 -16.30 -2.34 -8.10
CA ARG A 88 -16.80 -3.65 -8.51
C ARG A 88 -18.33 -3.69 -8.57
N GLN A 89 -19.01 -3.05 -7.62
CA GLN A 89 -20.44 -3.11 -7.50
C GLN A 89 -21.18 -2.13 -8.43
N HIS A 90 -20.61 -0.94 -8.64
CA HIS A 90 -21.33 0.17 -9.26
C HIS A 90 -20.76 0.65 -10.59
N VAL A 91 -19.48 0.46 -10.84
CA VAL A 91 -18.81 0.98 -12.04
C VAL A 91 -18.55 -0.12 -13.06
N LEU A 92 -17.87 -1.19 -12.66
CA LEU A 92 -17.46 -2.24 -13.60
C LEU A 92 -18.63 -2.89 -14.36
N PRO A 93 -19.82 -3.12 -13.78
CA PRO A 93 -20.93 -3.69 -14.53
C PRO A 93 -21.48 -2.77 -15.62
N GLN A 94 -21.25 -1.45 -15.50
CA GLN A 94 -21.69 -0.48 -16.50
C GLN A 94 -20.66 -0.31 -17.61
N ASP A 95 -19.36 -0.28 -17.23
CA ASP A 95 -18.27 -0.04 -18.18
C ASP A 95 -17.86 -1.32 -18.92
N TYR A 96 -18.03 -2.50 -18.29
CA TYR A 96 -17.67 -3.81 -18.82
C TYR A 96 -18.83 -4.81 -18.68
N PRO A 97 -19.92 -4.65 -19.45
CA PRO A 97 -21.14 -5.46 -19.30
C PRO A 97 -20.92 -6.95 -19.60
N ASP A 98 -19.90 -7.30 -20.40
CA ASP A 98 -19.56 -8.67 -20.75
C ASP A 98 -18.60 -9.32 -19.74
N LEU A 99 -18.07 -8.57 -18.78
CA LEU A 99 -17.15 -9.06 -17.76
C LEU A 99 -17.94 -9.54 -16.53
N ASP A 100 -17.74 -10.79 -16.15
CA ASP A 100 -18.26 -11.26 -14.86
C ASP A 100 -17.51 -10.61 -13.69
N THR A 101 -18.06 -9.52 -13.20
CA THR A 101 -17.47 -8.73 -12.10
C THR A 101 -17.47 -9.46 -10.77
N SER A 102 -18.20 -10.57 -10.61
CA SER A 102 -18.14 -11.42 -9.42
C SER A 102 -16.78 -12.13 -9.27
N LEU A 103 -16.03 -12.26 -10.35
CA LEU A 103 -14.68 -12.78 -10.37
C LEU A 103 -13.64 -11.80 -9.83
N PHE A 104 -13.98 -10.49 -9.73
CA PHE A 104 -13.06 -9.49 -9.18
C PHE A 104 -12.93 -9.64 -7.67
N LYS A 105 -11.80 -10.20 -7.22
CA LYS A 105 -11.48 -10.45 -5.82
C LYS A 105 -10.53 -9.39 -5.29
N ILE A 106 -10.80 -8.95 -4.07
CA ILE A 106 -10.02 -7.94 -3.37
C ILE A 106 -9.56 -8.54 -2.05
N HIS A 107 -8.26 -8.74 -1.91
CA HIS A 107 -7.63 -9.22 -0.69
C HIS A 107 -6.95 -8.07 0.04
N LEU A 108 -7.27 -7.85 1.31
CA LEU A 108 -6.58 -6.89 2.17
C LEU A 108 -5.76 -7.66 3.20
N VAL A 109 -4.45 -7.66 3.04
CA VAL A 109 -3.50 -8.37 3.89
C VAL A 109 -2.92 -7.43 4.94
N GLN A 110 -3.10 -7.77 6.23
CA GLN A 110 -2.62 -7.00 7.38
C GLN A 110 -1.80 -7.89 8.32
N GLY A 111 -0.56 -7.49 8.61
CA GLY A 111 0.33 -8.21 9.54
C GLY A 111 -0.15 -8.18 10.99
N GLY A 112 -0.80 -7.09 11.41
CA GLY A 112 -1.36 -6.96 12.76
C GLY A 112 -2.66 -7.74 12.95
N SER A 113 -3.12 -7.77 14.21
CA SER A 113 -4.37 -8.45 14.61
C SER A 113 -5.64 -7.68 14.29
N ARG A 114 -5.53 -6.43 13.82
CA ARG A 114 -6.68 -5.58 13.47
C ARG A 114 -6.35 -4.59 12.36
N LEU A 115 -7.36 -4.13 11.66
CA LEU A 115 -7.29 -2.99 10.74
C LEU A 115 -7.15 -1.69 11.55
N LEU A 116 -6.65 -0.63 10.91
CA LEU A 116 -6.54 0.72 11.50
C LEU A 116 -5.90 0.70 12.90
N PRO A 117 -4.70 0.12 13.10
CA PRO A 117 -4.15 -0.11 14.43
C PRO A 117 -3.91 1.17 15.25
N ALA A 118 -3.81 2.33 14.59
CA ALA A 118 -3.65 3.63 15.23
C ALA A 118 -5.00 4.29 15.63
N MET A 119 -6.12 3.70 15.26
CA MET A 119 -7.46 4.20 15.59
C MET A 119 -8.08 3.42 16.76
N SER A 120 -9.27 3.82 17.21
CA SER A 120 -10.00 3.11 18.26
C SER A 120 -10.37 1.68 17.85
N GLU A 121 -10.61 0.81 18.83
CA GLU A 121 -11.06 -0.55 18.57
C GLU A 121 -12.43 -0.59 17.88
N THR A 122 -13.29 0.35 18.22
CA THR A 122 -14.61 0.52 17.57
C THR A 122 -14.45 0.84 16.08
N ALA A 123 -13.56 1.78 15.72
CA ALA A 123 -13.29 2.11 14.33
C ALA A 123 -12.68 0.91 13.56
N SER A 124 -11.77 0.19 14.21
CA SER A 124 -11.16 -1.03 13.67
C SER A 124 -12.19 -2.12 13.39
N ALA A 125 -13.08 -2.40 14.35
CA ALA A 125 -14.14 -3.38 14.20
C ALA A 125 -15.15 -2.98 13.12
N ALA A 126 -15.52 -1.69 13.05
CA ALA A 126 -16.41 -1.16 12.02
C ALA A 126 -15.80 -1.32 10.63
N ALA A 127 -14.51 -0.95 10.44
CA ALA A 127 -13.81 -1.11 9.17
C ALA A 127 -13.79 -2.58 8.71
N LEU A 128 -13.46 -3.50 9.60
CA LEU A 128 -13.49 -4.94 9.30
C LEU A 128 -14.88 -5.40 8.86
N LYS A 129 -15.91 -5.02 9.65
CA LYS A 129 -17.30 -5.39 9.36
C LYS A 129 -17.73 -4.88 7.99
N TYR A 130 -17.54 -3.59 7.69
CA TYR A 130 -17.99 -3.00 6.43
C TYR A 130 -17.25 -3.56 5.22
N LEU A 131 -15.91 -3.68 5.27
CA LEU A 131 -15.15 -4.27 4.18
C LEU A 131 -15.56 -5.73 3.91
N THR A 132 -15.79 -6.52 4.95
CA THR A 132 -16.27 -7.90 4.80
C THR A 132 -17.67 -7.94 4.19
N GLN A 133 -18.58 -7.05 4.60
CA GLN A 133 -19.92 -6.92 4.00
C GLN A 133 -19.86 -6.51 2.51
N MET A 134 -18.90 -5.69 2.16
CA MET A 134 -18.62 -5.32 0.77
C MET A 134 -17.91 -6.44 -0.02
N GLY A 135 -17.65 -7.60 0.60
CA GLY A 135 -17.00 -8.75 -0.05
C GLY A 135 -15.50 -8.59 -0.27
N VAL A 136 -14.82 -7.81 0.56
CA VAL A 136 -13.35 -7.78 0.65
C VAL A 136 -12.90 -8.93 1.54
N ASP A 137 -11.94 -9.72 1.06
CA ASP A 137 -11.28 -10.78 1.84
C ASP A 137 -10.18 -10.18 2.72
N VAL A 138 -10.47 -10.00 4.01
CA VAL A 138 -9.56 -9.39 4.98
C VAL A 138 -8.74 -10.47 5.69
N GLN A 139 -7.42 -10.46 5.47
CA GLN A 139 -6.46 -11.39 6.05
C GLN A 139 -5.67 -10.70 7.17
N LEU A 140 -6.06 -10.93 8.42
CA LEU A 140 -5.36 -10.42 9.61
C LEU A 140 -4.25 -11.40 10.04
N LYS A 141 -3.23 -10.90 10.75
CA LYS A 141 -2.04 -11.66 11.19
C LYS A 141 -1.32 -12.35 10.02
N ALA A 142 -1.46 -11.78 8.82
CA ALA A 142 -0.92 -12.29 7.58
C ALA A 142 0.21 -11.39 7.08
N TYR A 143 1.37 -11.98 6.82
CA TYR A 143 2.56 -11.26 6.35
C TYR A 143 2.93 -11.73 4.97
N VAL A 144 3.06 -10.80 4.03
CA VAL A 144 3.64 -11.10 2.72
C VAL A 144 5.11 -11.45 2.91
N HIS A 145 5.51 -12.58 2.36
CA HIS A 145 6.88 -13.07 2.38
C HIS A 145 7.59 -12.76 1.07
N ASP A 146 6.95 -13.07 -0.05
CA ASP A 146 7.52 -12.92 -1.39
C ASP A 146 6.42 -12.66 -2.43
N TYR A 147 6.84 -12.20 -3.60
CA TYR A 147 6.02 -12.14 -4.81
C TYR A 147 6.80 -12.74 -5.97
N LYS A 148 6.20 -13.69 -6.65
CA LYS A 148 6.92 -14.47 -7.65
C LYS A 148 5.95 -15.01 -8.70
N GLN A 149 6.22 -14.73 -9.97
CA GLN A 149 5.40 -15.25 -11.08
C GLN A 149 3.89 -14.96 -10.89
N HIS A 150 3.55 -13.72 -10.59
CA HIS A 150 2.18 -13.29 -10.29
C HIS A 150 1.54 -13.99 -9.09
N GLU A 151 2.34 -14.48 -8.15
CA GLU A 151 1.86 -15.11 -6.93
C GLU A 151 2.38 -14.39 -5.70
N VAL A 152 1.46 -13.86 -4.89
CA VAL A 152 1.76 -13.29 -3.57
C VAL A 152 1.82 -14.42 -2.57
N ILE A 153 2.96 -14.62 -1.94
CA ILE A 153 3.21 -15.71 -0.99
C ILE A 153 3.24 -15.13 0.42
N LEU A 154 2.42 -15.70 1.30
CA LEU A 154 2.40 -15.34 2.72
C LEU A 154 3.39 -16.21 3.52
N ARG A 155 3.82 -15.72 4.69
CA ARG A 155 4.73 -16.45 5.59
C ARG A 155 4.16 -17.77 6.13
N ASP A 156 2.84 -17.90 6.18
CA ASP A 156 2.16 -19.11 6.64
C ASP A 156 1.92 -20.15 5.53
N GLY A 157 2.43 -19.90 4.33
CA GLY A 157 2.36 -20.78 3.17
C GLY A 157 1.12 -20.59 2.30
N ARG A 158 0.17 -19.74 2.69
CA ARG A 158 -0.94 -19.36 1.78
C ARG A 158 -0.42 -18.49 0.65
N SER A 159 -1.10 -18.52 -0.48
CA SER A 159 -0.76 -17.68 -1.62
C SER A 159 -1.99 -17.18 -2.38
N PHE A 160 -1.81 -16.13 -3.15
CA PHE A 160 -2.81 -15.53 -4.03
C PHE A 160 -2.19 -15.29 -5.40
N LYS A 161 -2.76 -15.83 -6.45
CA LYS A 161 -2.38 -15.45 -7.80
C LYS A 161 -2.97 -14.09 -8.14
N SER A 162 -2.13 -13.12 -8.45
CA SER A 162 -2.54 -11.74 -8.73
C SER A 162 -1.46 -11.03 -9.55
N GLN A 163 -1.85 -10.32 -10.58
CA GLN A 163 -0.97 -9.43 -11.33
C GLN A 163 -0.92 -8.02 -10.72
N THR A 164 -1.74 -7.72 -9.72
CA THR A 164 -1.81 -6.39 -9.10
C THR A 164 -1.60 -6.47 -7.59
N ILE A 165 -0.44 -5.98 -7.15
CA ILE A 165 -0.14 -5.81 -5.73
C ILE A 165 -0.07 -4.32 -5.42
N ILE A 166 -0.88 -3.87 -4.47
CA ILE A 166 -0.88 -2.51 -3.97
C ILE A 166 -0.19 -2.50 -2.61
N TRP A 167 1.00 -1.86 -2.55
CA TRP A 167 1.82 -1.86 -1.34
C TRP A 167 1.67 -0.55 -0.58
N VAL A 168 0.93 -0.58 0.52
CA VAL A 168 0.64 0.57 1.37
C VAL A 168 0.98 0.31 2.85
N CYS A 169 1.82 -0.68 3.12
CA CYS A 169 2.25 -1.00 4.46
C CYS A 169 3.61 -0.37 4.79
N GLY A 170 3.57 0.57 5.73
CA GLY A 170 4.77 1.19 6.27
C GLY A 170 5.32 2.35 5.44
N VAL A 171 5.92 3.27 6.17
CA VAL A 171 6.64 4.41 5.62
C VAL A 171 7.98 4.55 6.31
N THR A 172 8.96 5.09 5.60
CA THR A 172 10.30 5.40 6.13
C THR A 172 10.66 6.86 5.87
N GLY A 173 11.39 7.47 6.78
CA GLY A 173 11.91 8.82 6.59
C GLY A 173 12.92 8.87 5.43
N ARG A 174 13.05 10.02 4.83
CA ARG A 174 14.10 10.28 3.83
C ARG A 174 15.38 10.69 4.53
N ARG A 175 16.47 10.01 4.23
CA ARG A 175 17.79 10.43 4.71
C ARG A 175 18.22 11.72 4.03
N ILE A 176 18.85 12.59 4.80
CA ILE A 176 19.32 13.91 4.37
C ILE A 176 20.82 13.86 4.33
N ASN A 177 21.40 14.23 3.21
CA ASN A 177 22.86 14.29 3.06
C ASN A 177 23.43 15.33 4.03
N GLY A 178 24.48 14.96 4.74
CA GLY A 178 25.18 15.83 5.70
C GLY A 178 24.69 15.67 7.15
N ILE A 179 23.68 14.83 7.41
CA ILE A 179 23.28 14.43 8.76
C ILE A 179 23.83 13.05 9.06
N ASP A 180 24.58 12.91 10.15
CA ASP A 180 25.23 11.68 10.59
C ASP A 180 24.19 10.61 10.97
N ASP A 181 24.53 9.34 10.72
CA ASP A 181 23.69 8.17 10.99
C ASP A 181 23.25 8.06 12.46
N LYS A 182 24.06 8.52 13.40
CA LYS A 182 23.73 8.54 14.83
C LYS A 182 22.47 9.34 15.19
N PHE A 183 22.05 10.27 14.33
CA PHE A 183 20.86 11.07 14.54
C PHE A 183 19.57 10.42 14.04
N TYR A 184 19.66 9.22 13.41
CA TYR A 184 18.51 8.51 12.89
C TYR A 184 18.13 7.34 13.79
N GLY A 185 16.84 7.26 14.10
CA GLY A 185 16.21 6.14 14.77
C GLY A 185 15.48 5.20 13.78
N PRO A 186 14.62 4.31 14.29
CA PRO A 186 13.87 3.36 13.48
C PRO A 186 13.07 4.03 12.36
N GLY A 187 13.09 3.43 11.17
CA GLY A 187 12.40 3.97 9.99
C GLY A 187 13.01 5.25 9.43
N ASN A 188 14.33 5.45 9.61
CA ASN A 188 15.06 6.64 9.15
C ASN A 188 14.46 7.97 9.63
N ARG A 189 13.89 7.99 10.83
CA ARG A 189 13.38 9.21 11.46
C ARG A 189 14.47 9.85 12.29
N LEU A 190 14.59 11.16 12.23
CA LEU A 190 15.49 11.91 13.12
C LEU A 190 15.03 11.76 14.56
N ILE A 191 15.98 11.54 15.46
CA ILE A 191 15.74 11.51 16.91
C ILE A 191 15.60 12.94 17.38
N VAL A 192 14.47 13.26 17.99
CA VAL A 192 14.14 14.61 18.43
C VAL A 192 13.71 14.63 19.89
N ASP A 193 13.92 15.77 20.55
CA ASP A 193 13.42 16.03 21.89
C ASP A 193 11.91 16.39 21.86
N ARG A 194 11.36 16.75 23.04
CA ARG A 194 9.95 17.16 23.19
C ARG A 194 9.57 18.45 22.45
N PHE A 195 10.53 19.21 21.95
CA PHE A 195 10.34 20.44 21.18
C PHE A 195 10.57 20.23 19.68
N ASN A 196 10.74 18.98 19.23
CA ASN A 196 11.11 18.61 17.87
C ASN A 196 12.50 19.09 17.42
N LYS A 197 13.39 19.44 18.36
CA LYS A 197 14.77 19.74 18.05
C LYS A 197 15.53 18.42 17.91
N VAL A 198 16.37 18.30 16.86
CA VAL A 198 17.24 17.12 16.67
C VAL A 198 18.25 17.08 17.81
N GLU A 199 18.27 16.00 18.59
CA GLU A 199 19.18 15.83 19.72
C GLU A 199 20.63 15.84 19.24
N GLY A 200 21.46 16.71 19.86
CA GLY A 200 22.90 16.80 19.55
C GLY A 200 23.24 17.67 18.33
N LEU A 201 22.30 18.41 17.78
CA LEU A 201 22.55 19.52 16.84
C LEU A 201 22.19 20.85 17.51
N ASP A 202 23.08 21.85 17.35
CA ASP A 202 22.92 23.14 18.02
C ASP A 202 21.97 24.09 17.28
N ASN A 203 21.68 23.85 15.99
CA ASN A 203 20.84 24.70 15.15
C ASN A 203 19.77 23.90 14.42
#